data_ac68ed09a5b22ab35cebe27dbf68dba1
#
_entry.id   ac68ed09a5b22ab35cebe27dbf68dba1
#
_cell.length_a   1.000
_cell.length_b   1.000
_cell.length_c   1.000
_cell.angle_alpha   90.00
_cell.angle_beta   90.00
_cell.angle_gamma   90.00
#
_symmetry.space_group_name_H-M   'P 1'
#
loop_
_entity.id
_entity.type
_entity.pdbx_description
1 polymer ?
#
loop_
_entity_poly.entity_id
_entity_poly.type
_entity_poly.pdbx_seq_one_letter_code
_entity_poly.pdbx_strand_id
1 'polypeptide(L)'
;MMDYAFQYIKENRGVDTEKTYPYEAEDDQCRFKKSNVGALDTGFADIPQGDEEKLKAAVATVGPVSVAIDASHESFQMYQSGLYYEPECSSEELDHGVLVVGYGTTDEGDDFWLVKNSWGESWGDAGYIKMARNKDN
;
A
#
# COMPACT_ATOMS: atom_id res chain seq x y z
N MET A 1 6.61 10.35 0.28
CA MET A 1 5.44 10.37 -0.64
C MET A 1 5.72 9.41 -1.77
N MET A 2 4.76 8.52 -2.08
CA MET A 2 4.87 7.49 -3.13
C MET A 2 5.18 8.08 -4.50
N ASP A 3 4.65 9.24 -4.82
CA ASP A 3 4.86 9.97 -6.08
C ASP A 3 6.35 10.20 -6.36
N TYR A 4 7.11 10.59 -5.33
CA TYR A 4 8.57 10.76 -5.47
C TYR A 4 9.28 9.44 -5.77
N ALA A 5 8.79 8.33 -5.22
CA ALA A 5 9.36 7.01 -5.52
C ALA A 5 9.09 6.61 -6.97
N PHE A 6 7.87 6.79 -7.48
CA PHE A 6 7.54 6.54 -8.87
C PHE A 6 8.31 7.48 -9.81
N GLN A 7 8.39 8.77 -9.48
CA GLN A 7 9.16 9.72 -10.26
C GLN A 7 10.65 9.35 -10.31
N TYR A 8 11.23 8.94 -9.18
CA TYR A 8 12.61 8.45 -9.11
C TYR A 8 12.83 7.23 -10.02
N ILE A 9 11.95 6.22 -9.96
CA ILE A 9 12.06 5.01 -10.78
C ILE A 9 11.99 5.36 -12.27
N LYS A 10 11.08 6.25 -12.67
CA LYS A 10 10.96 6.74 -14.04
C LYS A 10 12.24 7.44 -14.51
N GLU A 11 12.75 8.42 -13.75
CA GLU A 11 13.94 9.19 -14.10
C GLU A 11 15.21 8.33 -14.13
N ASN A 12 15.30 7.41 -13.17
CA ASN A 12 16.42 6.49 -13.01
C ASN A 12 16.38 5.33 -14.01
N ARG A 13 15.24 5.17 -14.69
CA ARG A 13 14.96 4.07 -15.63
C ARG A 13 15.06 2.70 -14.97
N GLY A 14 14.50 2.59 -13.78
CA GLY A 14 14.36 1.35 -13.07
C GLY A 14 14.56 1.42 -11.57
N VAL A 15 14.21 0.32 -10.93
CA VAL A 15 14.44 0.01 -9.53
C VAL A 15 15.10 -1.36 -9.41
N ASP A 16 16.08 -1.50 -8.52
CA ASP A 16 16.76 -2.75 -8.26
C ASP A 16 15.82 -3.77 -7.59
N THR A 17 16.15 -5.04 -7.71
CA THR A 17 15.41 -6.11 -7.02
C THR A 17 15.75 -6.14 -5.52
N GLU A 18 14.83 -6.62 -4.69
CA GLU A 18 15.08 -6.88 -3.26
C GLU A 18 16.32 -7.74 -3.03
N LYS A 19 16.56 -8.72 -3.90
CA LYS A 19 17.74 -9.62 -3.82
C LYS A 19 19.05 -8.88 -3.99
N THR A 20 19.11 -7.85 -4.84
CA THR A 20 20.33 -7.12 -5.18
C THR A 20 20.50 -5.83 -4.39
N TYR A 21 19.40 -5.33 -3.84
CA TYR A 21 19.34 -4.14 -2.99
C TYR A 21 18.32 -4.36 -1.86
N PRO A 22 18.67 -5.15 -0.84
CA PRO A 22 17.75 -5.46 0.25
C PRO A 22 17.43 -4.24 1.11
N TYR A 23 16.27 -4.28 1.78
CA TYR A 23 15.89 -3.29 2.79
C TYR A 23 16.72 -3.51 4.07
N GLU A 24 17.42 -2.48 4.54
CA GLU A 24 18.35 -2.53 5.66
C GLU A 24 17.87 -1.73 6.88
N ALA A 25 16.70 -1.07 6.78
CA ALA A 25 16.08 -0.28 7.85
C ALA A 25 16.99 0.85 8.40
N GLU A 26 17.89 1.36 7.59
CA GLU A 26 18.77 2.48 7.93
C GLU A 26 19.00 3.40 6.72
N ASP A 27 19.24 4.66 6.99
CA ASP A 27 19.60 5.63 5.96
C ASP A 27 21.07 5.43 5.56
N ASP A 28 21.31 5.25 4.25
CA ASP A 28 22.63 5.06 3.68
C ASP A 28 22.73 5.71 2.29
N GLN A 29 23.90 5.65 1.70
CA GLN A 29 24.13 6.14 0.33
C GLN A 29 23.42 5.23 -0.68
N CYS A 30 22.80 5.83 -1.70
CA CYS A 30 22.13 5.10 -2.76
C CYS A 30 23.12 4.21 -3.53
N ARG A 31 22.81 2.91 -3.60
CA ARG A 31 23.63 1.88 -4.25
C ARG A 31 22.99 1.33 -5.53
N PHE A 32 22.04 2.04 -6.11
CA PHE A 32 21.37 1.63 -7.35
C PHE A 32 22.36 1.25 -8.45
N LYS A 33 22.08 0.17 -9.17
CA LYS A 33 22.86 -0.30 -10.32
C LYS A 33 21.95 -0.71 -11.47
N LYS A 34 22.13 -0.09 -12.65
CA LYS A 34 21.34 -0.43 -13.85
C LYS A 34 21.33 -1.92 -14.20
N SER A 35 22.41 -2.65 -13.87
CA SER A 35 22.50 -4.08 -14.10
C SER A 35 21.58 -4.92 -13.23
N ASN A 36 21.04 -4.35 -12.16
CA ASN A 36 20.24 -5.01 -11.14
C ASN A 36 18.75 -4.67 -11.24
N VAL A 37 18.37 -3.88 -12.24
CA VAL A 37 16.99 -3.45 -12.45
C VAL A 37 16.06 -4.65 -12.61
N GLY A 38 15.05 -4.72 -11.75
CA GLY A 38 14.00 -5.73 -11.77
C GLY A 38 12.65 -5.22 -12.27
N ALA A 39 12.43 -3.92 -12.23
CA ALA A 39 11.19 -3.30 -12.68
C ALA A 39 11.41 -1.88 -13.20
N LEU A 40 10.46 -1.43 -14.01
CA LEU A 40 10.39 -0.10 -14.62
C LEU A 40 9.00 0.47 -14.37
N ASP A 41 8.90 1.81 -14.34
CA ASP A 41 7.64 2.50 -14.51
C ASP A 41 7.76 3.61 -15.56
N THR A 42 6.62 4.14 -15.98
CA THR A 42 6.53 5.27 -16.92
C THR A 42 6.05 6.55 -16.23
N GLY A 43 5.80 6.49 -14.94
CA GLY A 43 5.24 7.54 -14.09
C GLY A 43 4.08 7.01 -13.27
N PHE A 44 3.25 7.92 -12.80
CA PHE A 44 2.08 7.62 -11.98
C PHE A 44 0.88 8.46 -12.39
N ALA A 45 -0.29 8.06 -11.93
CA ALA A 45 -1.53 8.83 -12.03
C ALA A 45 -2.25 8.76 -10.69
N ASP A 46 -2.64 9.91 -10.17
CA ASP A 46 -3.36 9.98 -8.90
C ASP A 46 -4.83 9.61 -9.07
N ILE A 47 -5.33 8.84 -8.11
CA ILE A 47 -6.75 8.62 -7.94
C ILE A 47 -7.25 9.73 -7.02
N PRO A 48 -8.38 10.40 -7.33
CA PRO A 48 -8.92 11.43 -6.46
C PRO A 48 -9.14 10.92 -5.03
N GLN A 49 -8.71 11.71 -4.05
CA GLN A 49 -8.86 11.38 -2.64
C GLN A 49 -10.33 11.11 -2.30
N GLY A 50 -10.59 10.05 -1.52
CA GLY A 50 -11.93 9.65 -1.10
C GLY A 50 -12.78 8.96 -2.17
N ASP A 51 -12.26 8.76 -3.39
CA ASP A 51 -13.00 8.10 -4.48
C ASP A 51 -12.72 6.59 -4.51
N GLU A 52 -13.38 5.85 -3.63
CA GLU A 52 -13.21 4.39 -3.52
C GLU A 52 -13.69 3.64 -4.77
N GLU A 53 -14.66 4.16 -5.53
CA GLU A 53 -15.09 3.55 -6.79
C GLU A 53 -14.01 3.65 -7.88
N LYS A 54 -13.31 4.78 -7.98
CA LYS A 54 -12.16 4.89 -8.88
C LYS A 54 -10.99 4.05 -8.41
N LEU A 55 -10.74 3.94 -7.11
CA LEU A 55 -9.73 3.04 -6.57
C LEU A 55 -10.06 1.58 -6.93
N LYS A 56 -11.30 1.16 -6.76
CA LYS A 56 -11.77 -0.18 -7.15
C LYS A 56 -11.57 -0.44 -8.64
N ALA A 57 -11.95 0.53 -9.49
CA ALA A 57 -11.74 0.42 -10.92
C ALA A 57 -10.25 0.30 -11.29
N ALA A 58 -9.36 1.06 -10.64
CA ALA A 58 -7.92 0.99 -10.85
C ALA A 58 -7.37 -0.37 -10.44
N VAL A 59 -7.72 -0.87 -9.25
CA VAL A 59 -7.30 -2.20 -8.78
C VAL A 59 -7.77 -3.31 -9.72
N ALA A 60 -9.01 -3.20 -10.24
CA ALA A 60 -9.58 -4.20 -11.15
C ALA A 60 -8.94 -4.20 -12.55
N THR A 61 -8.51 -3.05 -13.05
CA THR A 61 -8.09 -2.90 -14.46
C THR A 61 -6.57 -2.75 -14.64
N VAL A 62 -5.88 -2.21 -13.64
CA VAL A 62 -4.44 -1.95 -13.69
C VAL A 62 -3.67 -2.92 -12.78
N GLY A 63 -4.18 -3.20 -11.59
CA GLY A 63 -3.55 -4.05 -10.59
C GLY A 63 -3.35 -3.32 -9.25
N PRO A 64 -2.41 -3.78 -8.41
CA PRO A 64 -2.17 -3.18 -7.09
C PRO A 64 -1.89 -1.68 -7.13
N VAL A 65 -2.43 -0.95 -6.15
CA VAL A 65 -2.33 0.51 -6.03
C VAL A 65 -1.71 0.88 -4.69
N SER A 66 -0.68 1.73 -4.72
CA SER A 66 -0.08 2.31 -3.51
C SER A 66 -1.02 3.34 -2.91
N VAL A 67 -1.29 3.24 -1.61
CA VAL A 67 -2.15 4.17 -0.87
C VAL A 67 -1.48 4.62 0.42
N ALA A 68 -1.93 5.73 0.97
CA ALA A 68 -1.56 6.20 2.29
C ALA A 68 -2.73 5.99 3.27
N ILE A 69 -2.41 5.62 4.49
CA ILE A 69 -3.37 5.40 5.58
C ILE A 69 -2.88 6.04 6.87
N ASP A 70 -3.79 6.23 7.81
CA ASP A 70 -3.48 6.47 9.22
C ASP A 70 -3.30 5.13 9.92
N ALA A 71 -2.07 4.79 10.27
CA ALA A 71 -1.69 3.57 11.01
C ALA A 71 -1.30 3.85 12.47
N SER A 72 -1.59 5.04 12.99
CA SER A 72 -1.21 5.47 14.34
C SER A 72 -1.97 4.73 15.44
N HIS A 73 -3.12 4.14 15.14
CA HIS A 73 -3.99 3.49 16.10
C HIS A 73 -3.46 2.13 16.56
N GLU A 74 -3.55 1.85 17.86
CA GLU A 74 -3.15 0.56 18.44
C GLU A 74 -3.95 -0.60 17.84
N SER A 75 -5.23 -0.37 17.49
CA SER A 75 -6.10 -1.33 16.81
C SER A 75 -5.52 -1.80 15.48
N PHE A 76 -4.87 -0.91 14.70
CA PHE A 76 -4.17 -1.26 13.48
C PHE A 76 -2.87 -2.03 13.76
N GLN A 77 -2.06 -1.53 14.70
CA GLN A 77 -0.77 -2.13 15.05
C GLN A 77 -0.93 -3.57 15.56
N MET A 78 -2.02 -3.85 16.30
CA MET A 78 -2.32 -5.14 16.92
C MET A 78 -3.29 -6.00 16.09
N TYR A 79 -3.63 -5.58 14.87
CA TYR A 79 -4.54 -6.34 14.00
C TYR A 79 -4.04 -7.76 13.78
N GLN A 80 -4.95 -8.74 13.84
CA GLN A 80 -4.65 -10.15 13.59
C GLN A 80 -5.46 -10.71 12.41
N SER A 81 -6.79 -10.49 12.41
CA SER A 81 -7.68 -11.06 11.39
C SER A 81 -9.05 -10.38 11.40
N GLY A 82 -9.87 -10.68 10.39
CA GLY A 82 -11.24 -10.17 10.26
C GLY A 82 -11.32 -8.83 9.55
N LEU A 83 -12.48 -8.19 9.60
CA LEU A 83 -12.69 -6.86 9.01
C LEU A 83 -12.22 -5.78 9.99
N TYR A 84 -11.30 -4.95 9.55
CA TYR A 84 -10.81 -3.80 10.31
C TYR A 84 -11.63 -2.55 9.98
N TYR A 85 -12.11 -1.88 11.00
CA TYR A 85 -12.74 -0.57 10.93
C TYR A 85 -12.37 0.24 12.18
N GLU A 86 -11.79 1.42 11.97
CA GLU A 86 -11.41 2.35 13.05
C GLU A 86 -12.13 3.70 12.83
N PRO A 87 -13.15 4.01 13.64
CA PRO A 87 -13.95 5.23 13.47
C PRO A 87 -13.17 6.52 13.75
N GLU A 88 -12.07 6.44 14.53
CA GLU A 88 -11.21 7.59 14.86
C GLU A 88 -10.08 7.79 13.83
N CYS A 89 -10.04 6.97 12.77
CA CYS A 89 -9.04 7.06 11.72
C CYS A 89 -9.16 8.39 10.95
N SER A 90 -8.00 9.02 10.70
CA SER A 90 -7.94 10.25 9.93
C SER A 90 -7.80 9.96 8.43
N SER A 91 -8.56 10.66 7.59
CA SER A 91 -8.37 10.68 6.12
C SER A 91 -7.39 11.76 5.64
N GLU A 92 -6.85 12.58 6.56
CA GLU A 92 -5.95 13.69 6.24
C GLU A 92 -4.56 13.54 6.88
N GLU A 93 -4.49 13.07 8.13
CA GLU A 93 -3.24 12.84 8.86
C GLU A 93 -2.71 11.43 8.58
N LEU A 94 -2.18 11.25 7.37
CA LEU A 94 -1.71 9.95 6.87
C LEU A 94 -0.22 9.77 7.18
N ASP A 95 0.14 8.66 7.82
CA ASP A 95 1.50 8.40 8.32
C ASP A 95 2.13 7.12 7.78
N HIS A 96 1.40 6.31 7.01
CA HIS A 96 1.89 5.01 6.54
C HIS A 96 1.48 4.71 5.10
N GLY A 97 2.43 4.20 4.31
CA GLY A 97 2.21 3.75 2.93
C GLY A 97 2.02 2.24 2.87
N VAL A 98 0.94 1.78 2.21
CA VAL A 98 0.61 0.38 2.02
C VAL A 98 0.13 0.11 0.60
N LEU A 99 -0.12 -1.15 0.26
CA LEU A 99 -0.50 -1.58 -1.09
C LEU A 99 -1.87 -2.24 -1.09
N VAL A 100 -2.85 -1.63 -1.76
CA VAL A 100 -4.13 -2.28 -2.05
C VAL A 100 -3.90 -3.30 -3.14
N VAL A 101 -4.12 -4.57 -2.85
CA VAL A 101 -3.90 -5.70 -3.78
C VAL A 101 -5.20 -6.32 -4.29
N GLY A 102 -6.34 -5.98 -3.67
CA GLY A 102 -7.63 -6.51 -4.04
C GLY A 102 -8.76 -5.91 -3.23
N TYR A 103 -9.96 -6.41 -3.45
CA TYR A 103 -11.17 -6.04 -2.73
C TYR A 103 -12.15 -7.20 -2.74
N GLY A 104 -13.12 -7.15 -1.86
CA GLY A 104 -14.15 -8.17 -1.77
C GLY A 104 -15.28 -7.76 -0.85
N THR A 105 -16.13 -8.74 -0.54
CA THR A 105 -17.23 -8.64 0.41
C THR A 105 -17.17 -9.86 1.30
N THR A 106 -17.36 -9.68 2.62
CA THR A 106 -17.39 -10.78 3.59
C THR A 106 -18.67 -11.61 3.45
N ASP A 107 -18.74 -12.75 4.12
CA ASP A 107 -19.96 -13.58 4.14
C ASP A 107 -21.13 -12.85 4.82
N GLU A 108 -20.84 -11.88 5.69
CA GLU A 108 -21.82 -11.01 6.35
C GLU A 108 -22.31 -9.87 5.47
N GLY A 109 -21.67 -9.65 4.30
CA GLY A 109 -22.05 -8.62 3.34
C GLY A 109 -21.27 -7.31 3.49
N ASP A 110 -20.25 -7.27 4.32
CA ASP A 110 -19.39 -6.09 4.49
C ASP A 110 -18.31 -6.01 3.41
N ASP A 111 -18.22 -4.88 2.74
CA ASP A 111 -17.21 -4.63 1.73
C ASP A 111 -15.83 -4.34 2.36
N PHE A 112 -14.76 -4.83 1.72
CA PHE A 112 -13.39 -4.60 2.18
C PHE A 112 -12.38 -4.36 1.06
N TRP A 113 -11.28 -3.71 1.43
CA TRP A 113 -10.01 -3.67 0.71
C TRP A 113 -9.08 -4.75 1.27
N LEU A 114 -8.46 -5.55 0.39
CA LEU A 114 -7.34 -6.39 0.78
C LEU A 114 -6.04 -5.60 0.62
N VAL A 115 -5.37 -5.36 1.72
CA VAL A 115 -4.20 -4.49 1.79
C VAL A 115 -2.98 -5.29 2.25
N LYS A 116 -1.88 -5.16 1.50
CA LYS A 116 -0.58 -5.69 1.88
C LYS A 116 0.21 -4.65 2.67
N ASN A 117 0.61 -5.02 3.90
CA ASN A 117 1.50 -4.21 4.73
C ASN A 117 2.97 -4.59 4.50
N SER A 118 3.89 -3.80 5.07
CA SER A 118 5.34 -3.98 4.99
C SER A 118 5.99 -4.38 6.32
N TRP A 119 5.20 -4.90 7.28
CA TRP A 119 5.69 -5.26 8.63
C TRP A 119 5.99 -6.76 8.80
N GLY A 120 6.06 -7.50 7.69
CA GLY A 120 6.36 -8.93 7.67
C GLY A 120 5.12 -9.81 7.85
N GLU A 121 5.31 -11.12 7.63
CA GLU A 121 4.24 -12.10 7.66
C GLU A 121 3.71 -12.39 9.08
N SER A 122 4.43 -11.98 10.12
CA SER A 122 4.02 -12.14 11.52
C SER A 122 2.98 -11.09 11.98
N TRP A 123 2.80 -10.02 11.20
CA TRP A 123 1.77 -9.01 11.46
C TRP A 123 0.50 -9.35 10.68
N GLY A 124 -0.65 -9.12 11.32
CA GLY A 124 -1.95 -9.28 10.69
C GLY A 124 -2.22 -10.70 10.18
N ASP A 125 -2.96 -10.81 9.10
CA ASP A 125 -3.24 -12.09 8.42
C ASP A 125 -2.13 -12.36 7.37
N ALA A 126 -1.05 -13.01 7.81
CA ALA A 126 0.14 -13.28 6.99
C ALA A 126 0.70 -12.03 6.27
N GLY A 127 0.72 -10.89 6.95
CA GLY A 127 1.18 -9.60 6.43
C GLY A 127 0.11 -8.77 5.76
N TYR A 128 -1.14 -9.23 5.73
CA TYR A 128 -2.28 -8.55 5.11
C TYR A 128 -3.31 -8.10 6.13
N ILE A 129 -4.16 -7.16 5.70
CA ILE A 129 -5.30 -6.66 6.46
C ILE A 129 -6.50 -6.47 5.52
N LYS A 130 -7.70 -6.81 6.02
CA LYS A 130 -8.97 -6.47 5.36
C LYS A 130 -9.51 -5.19 5.99
N MET A 131 -9.43 -4.09 5.27
CA MET A 131 -9.91 -2.78 5.73
C MET A 131 -11.30 -2.50 5.17
N ALA A 132 -12.21 -1.98 6.02
CA ALA A 132 -13.56 -1.64 5.59
C ALA A 132 -13.54 -0.71 4.36
N ARG A 133 -14.43 -0.97 3.40
CA ARG A 133 -14.62 -0.20 2.17
C ARG A 133 -16.04 0.33 2.14
N ASN A 134 -16.24 1.50 1.54
CA ASN A 134 -17.56 2.18 1.48
C ASN A 134 -18.14 2.49 2.86
N LYS A 135 -17.30 2.75 3.86
CA LYS A 135 -17.69 3.00 5.24
C LYS A 135 -16.84 4.11 5.84
N ASP A 136 -17.33 5.33 5.69
CA ASP A 136 -16.78 6.59 6.24
C ASP A 136 -15.31 6.88 5.87
N ASN A 137 -14.78 6.17 4.93
CA ASN A 137 -13.43 6.30 4.32
C ASN A 137 -12.32 6.49 5.35
#